data_12053a672074519fa1074b5e8a7d37ce
#
_entry.id   12053a672074519fa1074b5e8a7d37ce
#
_cell.length_a   1.000
_cell.length_b   1.000
_cell.length_c   1.000
_cell.angle_alpha   90.00
_cell.angle_beta   90.00
_cell.angle_gamma   90.00
#
_symmetry.space_group_name_H-M   'P 1'
#
loop_
_entity.id
_entity.type
_entity.pdbx_description
1 polymer ?
#
loop_
_entity_poly.entity_id
_entity_poly.type
_entity_poly.pdbx_seq_one_letter_code
_entity_poly.pdbx_strand_id
1 'polypeptide(L)'
;MSFSHLGLSAKVLAAVEAAGYKTPTPIQDQAIPHVLQRRDVLGIAQTGTGKTAAFVLPMLTMLEQGRARARMPRTLILEPTRELAAQVEEQFIKYGKNHKLNVALIIGGVSFGEQDAKLIRCVDVLIATRGRLLDHAERGRLLL
;
A
#
# COMPACT_ATOMS: atom_id res chain seq x y z
N MET A 1 -13.17 -15.37 -15.35
CA MET A 1 -11.87 -14.72 -15.17
C MET A 1 -11.39 -14.86 -13.74
N SER A 2 -10.11 -15.08 -13.56
CA SER A 2 -9.50 -15.22 -12.24
C SER A 2 -8.38 -14.18 -12.07
N PHE A 3 -7.86 -14.05 -10.86
CA PHE A 3 -6.73 -13.17 -10.60
C PHE A 3 -5.43 -13.67 -11.25
N SER A 4 -5.34 -14.94 -11.61
CA SER A 4 -4.10 -15.56 -12.10
C SER A 4 -3.57 -14.99 -13.41
N HIS A 5 -4.41 -14.34 -14.23
CA HIS A 5 -3.99 -13.77 -15.52
C HIS A 5 -3.55 -12.31 -15.44
N LEU A 6 -3.57 -11.71 -14.25
CA LEU A 6 -3.27 -10.29 -14.07
C LEU A 6 -1.78 -9.98 -13.90
N GLY A 7 -0.96 -10.99 -13.69
CA GLY A 7 0.49 -10.83 -13.51
C GLY A 7 0.94 -10.72 -12.05
N LEU A 8 0.05 -10.99 -11.10
CA LEU A 8 0.38 -10.96 -9.68
C LEU A 8 1.29 -12.14 -9.30
N SER A 9 2.13 -11.94 -8.27
CA SER A 9 3.02 -12.99 -7.77
C SER A 9 2.25 -14.14 -7.12
N ALA A 10 2.93 -15.29 -6.99
CA ALA A 10 2.34 -16.46 -6.33
C ALA A 10 1.94 -16.17 -4.87
N LYS A 11 2.74 -15.39 -4.15
CA LYS A 11 2.44 -15.01 -2.74
C LYS A 11 1.16 -14.16 -2.66
N VAL A 12 1.00 -13.22 -3.58
CA VAL A 12 -0.19 -12.35 -3.62
C VAL A 12 -1.41 -13.17 -4.02
N LEU A 13 -1.28 -14.04 -5.01
CA LEU A 13 -2.38 -14.92 -5.43
C LEU A 13 -2.83 -15.83 -4.29
N ALA A 14 -1.90 -16.38 -3.51
CA ALA A 14 -2.23 -17.20 -2.35
C ALA A 14 -3.00 -16.40 -1.29
N ALA A 15 -2.63 -15.15 -1.05
CA ALA A 15 -3.32 -14.30 -0.09
C ALA A 15 -4.73 -13.93 -0.56
N VAL A 16 -4.91 -13.68 -1.86
CA VAL A 16 -6.22 -13.39 -2.45
C VAL A 16 -7.14 -14.61 -2.31
N GLU A 17 -6.63 -15.79 -2.59
CA GLU A 17 -7.38 -17.04 -2.46
C GLU A 17 -7.76 -17.29 -1.00
N ALA A 18 -6.83 -17.10 -0.06
CA ALA A 18 -7.08 -17.26 1.37
C ALA A 18 -8.13 -16.28 1.89
N ALA A 19 -8.25 -15.11 1.27
CA ALA A 19 -9.28 -14.11 1.60
C ALA A 19 -10.64 -14.42 0.99
N GLY A 20 -10.75 -15.48 0.16
CA GLY A 20 -12.00 -15.92 -0.43
C GLY A 20 -12.38 -15.23 -1.72
N TYR A 21 -11.50 -14.44 -2.31
CA TYR A 21 -11.78 -13.75 -3.58
C TYR A 21 -11.37 -14.63 -4.76
N LYS A 22 -12.29 -14.85 -5.68
CA LYS A 22 -12.04 -15.72 -6.86
C LYS A 22 -11.99 -14.94 -8.16
N THR A 23 -12.78 -13.87 -8.26
CA THR A 23 -12.93 -13.09 -9.48
C THR A 23 -12.60 -11.63 -9.22
N PRO A 24 -11.71 -11.01 -10.02
CA PRO A 24 -11.43 -9.59 -9.87
C PRO A 24 -12.65 -8.74 -10.23
N THR A 25 -12.81 -7.61 -9.55
CA THR A 25 -13.79 -6.60 -9.95
C THR A 25 -13.32 -5.91 -11.23
N PRO A 26 -14.21 -5.20 -11.97
CA PRO A 26 -13.80 -4.51 -13.18
C PRO A 26 -12.64 -3.54 -13.00
N ILE A 27 -12.61 -2.76 -11.91
CA ILE A 27 -11.51 -1.82 -11.67
C ILE A 27 -10.19 -2.57 -11.40
N GLN A 28 -10.24 -3.70 -10.71
CA GLN A 28 -9.05 -4.51 -10.47
C GLN A 28 -8.52 -5.11 -11.77
N ASP A 29 -9.40 -5.68 -12.58
CA ASP A 29 -9.03 -6.30 -13.85
C ASP A 29 -8.39 -5.30 -14.81
N GLN A 30 -8.91 -4.07 -14.85
CA GLN A 30 -8.40 -3.02 -15.73
C GLN A 30 -7.13 -2.35 -15.21
N ALA A 31 -7.02 -2.11 -13.90
CA ALA A 31 -5.94 -1.31 -13.32
C ALA A 31 -4.68 -2.12 -13.01
N ILE A 32 -4.81 -3.34 -12.48
CA ILE A 32 -3.68 -4.12 -11.99
C ILE A 32 -2.57 -4.30 -13.05
N PRO A 33 -2.86 -4.70 -14.31
CA PRO A 33 -1.80 -4.86 -15.29
C PRO A 33 -1.03 -3.59 -15.58
N HIS A 34 -1.70 -2.43 -15.60
CA HIS A 34 -1.06 -1.14 -15.85
C HIS A 34 -0.16 -0.71 -14.69
N VAL A 35 -0.59 -0.94 -13.46
CA VAL A 35 0.22 -0.66 -12.27
C VAL A 35 1.48 -1.52 -12.28
N LEU A 36 1.36 -2.79 -12.62
CA LEU A 36 2.51 -3.70 -12.72
C LEU A 36 3.51 -3.28 -13.81
N GLN A 37 3.04 -2.61 -14.85
CA GLN A 37 3.88 -2.03 -15.90
C GLN A 37 4.50 -0.69 -15.47
N ARG A 38 4.30 -0.25 -14.25
CA ARG A 38 4.80 1.02 -13.69
C ARG A 38 4.23 2.24 -14.41
N ARG A 39 3.02 2.13 -14.92
CA ARG A 39 2.31 3.25 -15.55
C ARG A 39 1.53 4.04 -14.51
N ASP A 40 1.35 5.32 -14.78
CA ASP A 40 0.42 6.14 -14.02
C ASP A 40 -1.01 5.74 -14.36
N VAL A 41 -1.82 5.57 -13.32
CA VAL A 41 -3.20 5.09 -13.48
C VAL A 41 -4.14 6.02 -12.72
N LEU A 42 -5.20 6.49 -13.40
CA LEU A 42 -6.32 7.18 -12.78
C LEU A 42 -7.51 6.22 -12.79
N GLY A 43 -7.84 5.67 -11.62
CA GLY A 43 -8.96 4.75 -11.47
C GLY A 43 -10.14 5.42 -10.79
N ILE A 44 -11.26 5.51 -11.49
CA ILE A 44 -12.49 6.09 -10.96
C ILE A 44 -13.53 4.98 -10.82
N ALA A 45 -13.94 4.71 -9.59
CA ALA A 45 -14.93 3.67 -9.31
C ALA A 45 -15.70 4.03 -8.05
N GLN A 46 -16.87 3.45 -7.92
CA GLN A 46 -17.70 3.66 -6.73
C GLN A 46 -17.11 2.96 -5.52
N THR A 47 -17.49 3.42 -4.32
CA THR A 47 -17.13 2.78 -3.06
C THR A 47 -17.61 1.32 -3.05
N GLY A 48 -16.77 0.43 -2.52
CA GLY A 48 -17.12 -0.99 -2.44
C GLY A 48 -16.82 -1.79 -3.70
N THR A 49 -16.15 -1.20 -4.70
CA THR A 49 -15.80 -1.88 -5.95
C THR A 49 -14.40 -2.48 -5.97
N GLY A 50 -13.70 -2.46 -4.81
CA GLY A 50 -12.37 -3.04 -4.70
C GLY A 50 -11.25 -2.15 -5.19
N LYS A 51 -11.42 -0.83 -5.19
CA LYS A 51 -10.37 0.11 -5.63
C LYS A 51 -9.07 -0.04 -4.86
N THR A 52 -9.17 -0.23 -3.54
CA THR A 52 -7.97 -0.35 -2.70
C THR A 52 -7.13 -1.55 -3.13
N ALA A 53 -7.74 -2.71 -3.33
CA ALA A 53 -7.01 -3.90 -3.79
C ALA A 53 -6.44 -3.71 -5.20
N ALA A 54 -7.05 -2.87 -6.02
CA ALA A 54 -6.55 -2.61 -7.36
C ALA A 54 -5.15 -1.99 -7.36
N PHE A 55 -4.73 -1.31 -6.30
CA PHE A 55 -3.35 -0.84 -6.18
C PHE A 55 -2.54 -1.61 -5.14
N VAL A 56 -3.15 -2.09 -4.06
CA VAL A 56 -2.43 -2.86 -3.02
C VAL A 56 -1.83 -4.15 -3.59
N LEU A 57 -2.60 -4.91 -4.35
CA LEU A 57 -2.15 -6.20 -4.88
C LEU A 57 -0.95 -6.08 -5.83
N PRO A 58 -0.96 -5.18 -6.83
CA PRO A 58 0.23 -5.02 -7.66
C PRO A 58 1.41 -4.42 -6.90
N MET A 59 1.19 -3.52 -5.95
CA MET A 59 2.26 -2.97 -5.13
C MET A 59 2.97 -4.05 -4.33
N LEU A 60 2.23 -4.98 -3.72
CA LEU A 60 2.82 -6.11 -2.99
C LEU A 60 3.69 -6.96 -3.91
N THR A 61 3.24 -7.23 -5.12
CA THR A 61 4.03 -7.95 -6.12
C THR A 61 5.33 -7.22 -6.45
N MET A 62 5.26 -5.91 -6.69
CA MET A 62 6.43 -5.11 -7.02
C MET A 62 7.41 -4.99 -5.85
N LEU A 63 6.91 -4.98 -4.62
CA LEU A 63 7.75 -4.84 -3.42
C LEU A 63 8.46 -6.13 -3.01
N GLU A 64 8.23 -7.24 -3.67
CA GLU A 64 8.97 -8.48 -3.44
C GLU A 64 10.44 -8.36 -3.84
N GLN A 65 10.79 -7.37 -4.64
CA GLN A 65 12.14 -7.08 -5.08
C GLN A 65 12.70 -5.87 -4.31
N GLY A 66 13.97 -5.89 -3.97
CA GLY A 66 14.66 -4.76 -3.35
C GLY A 66 14.45 -4.66 -1.84
N ARG A 67 14.96 -3.56 -1.26
CA ARG A 67 14.90 -3.28 0.19
C ARG A 67 14.69 -1.80 0.44
N ALA A 68 14.01 -1.49 1.54
CA ALA A 68 13.85 -0.12 2.02
C ALA A 68 15.13 0.36 2.70
N ARG A 69 15.34 1.68 2.70
CA ARG A 69 16.40 2.36 3.45
C ARG A 69 15.77 3.19 4.57
N ALA A 70 16.52 3.43 5.64
CA ALA A 70 16.05 4.24 6.76
C ALA A 70 15.58 5.62 6.28
N ARG A 71 14.42 6.04 6.71
CA ARG A 71 13.77 7.32 6.36
C ARG A 71 13.47 7.51 4.86
N MET A 72 13.62 6.46 4.05
CA MET A 72 13.35 6.49 2.60
C MET A 72 12.38 5.38 2.22
N PRO A 73 11.08 5.59 2.40
CA PRO A 73 10.07 4.59 2.04
C PRO A 73 10.13 4.28 0.53
N ARG A 74 9.81 3.05 0.19
CA ARG A 74 9.75 2.61 -1.22
C ARG A 74 8.44 2.99 -1.89
N THR A 75 7.36 3.04 -1.11
CA THR A 75 6.02 3.35 -1.60
C THR A 75 5.36 4.33 -0.65
N LEU A 76 4.74 5.35 -1.22
CA LEU A 76 3.99 6.36 -0.48
C LEU A 76 2.54 6.34 -0.92
N ILE A 77 1.63 6.25 0.06
CA ILE A 77 0.19 6.32 -0.18
C ILE A 77 -0.37 7.45 0.65
N LEU A 78 -1.00 8.41 -0.03
CA LEU A 78 -1.65 9.54 0.62
C LEU A 78 -3.16 9.34 0.63
N GLU A 79 -3.75 9.50 1.80
CA GLU A 79 -5.20 9.41 1.98
C GLU A 79 -5.73 10.70 2.62
N PRO A 80 -6.95 11.13 2.28
CA PRO A 80 -7.47 12.39 2.78
C PRO A 80 -7.86 12.36 4.26
N THR A 81 -8.19 11.19 4.81
CA THR A 81 -8.61 11.03 6.19
C THR A 81 -7.86 9.91 6.90
N ARG A 82 -7.82 9.99 8.25
CA ARG A 82 -7.22 8.94 9.08
C ARG A 82 -7.92 7.59 8.89
N GLU A 83 -9.23 7.61 8.76
CA GLU A 83 -10.05 6.41 8.61
C GLU A 83 -9.72 5.68 7.31
N LEU A 84 -9.59 6.41 6.21
CA LEU A 84 -9.21 5.82 4.92
C LEU A 84 -7.77 5.31 4.93
N ALA A 85 -6.85 6.04 5.57
CA ALA A 85 -5.47 5.60 5.72
C ALA A 85 -5.39 4.28 6.51
N ALA A 86 -6.16 4.14 7.59
CA ALA A 86 -6.21 2.92 8.38
C ALA A 86 -6.79 1.75 7.58
N GLN A 87 -7.79 1.98 6.74
CA GLN A 87 -8.36 0.95 5.86
C GLN A 87 -7.33 0.43 4.86
N VAL A 88 -6.51 1.31 4.31
CA VAL A 88 -5.43 0.91 3.39
C VAL A 88 -4.39 0.05 4.12
N GLU A 89 -4.02 0.45 5.33
CA GLU A 89 -3.10 -0.36 6.15
C GLU A 89 -3.64 -1.77 6.39
N GLU A 90 -4.92 -1.89 6.72
CA GLU A 90 -5.55 -3.20 6.91
C GLU A 90 -5.47 -4.07 5.67
N GLN A 91 -5.62 -3.48 4.48
CA GLN A 91 -5.50 -4.21 3.21
C GLN A 91 -4.07 -4.71 2.99
N PHE A 92 -3.05 -3.90 3.30
CA PHE A 92 -1.66 -4.34 3.21
C PHE A 92 -1.36 -5.48 4.19
N ILE A 93 -1.88 -5.42 5.39
CA ILE A 93 -1.72 -6.48 6.39
C ILE A 93 -2.40 -7.77 5.90
N LYS A 94 -3.63 -7.64 5.42
CA LYS A 94 -4.44 -8.79 4.97
C LYS A 94 -3.81 -9.52 3.78
N TYR A 95 -3.47 -8.79 2.72
CA TYR A 95 -2.93 -9.40 1.51
C TYR A 95 -1.42 -9.58 1.55
N GLY A 96 -0.73 -8.87 2.42
CA GLY A 96 0.71 -8.95 2.58
C GLY A 96 1.19 -9.91 3.66
N LYS A 97 0.33 -10.75 4.19
CA LYS A 97 0.68 -11.66 5.30
C LYS A 97 1.81 -12.64 4.96
N ASN A 98 2.02 -12.93 3.69
CA ASN A 98 3.10 -13.80 3.22
C ASN A 98 4.36 -13.00 2.85
N HIS A 99 4.34 -11.69 3.07
CA HIS A 99 5.43 -10.78 2.79
C HIS A 99 6.06 -10.28 4.10
N LYS A 100 7.36 -10.05 4.09
CA LYS A 100 8.06 -9.45 5.23
C LYS A 100 8.29 -7.96 4.94
N LEU A 101 7.21 -7.20 4.97
CA LEU A 101 7.25 -5.77 4.67
C LEU A 101 6.96 -4.96 5.93
N ASN A 102 7.64 -3.84 6.06
CA ASN A 102 7.38 -2.84 7.10
C ASN A 102 6.42 -1.80 6.55
N VAL A 103 5.23 -1.74 7.14
CA VAL A 103 4.19 -0.77 6.79
C VAL A 103 4.07 0.21 7.94
N ALA A 104 4.16 1.50 7.66
CA ALA A 104 4.00 2.55 8.66
C ALA A 104 2.78 3.42 8.32
N LEU A 105 1.97 3.68 9.34
CA LEU A 105 0.81 4.56 9.25
C LEU A 105 1.12 5.87 9.99
N ILE A 106 1.15 6.97 9.24
CA ILE A 106 1.53 8.29 9.74
C ILE A 106 0.33 9.21 9.65
N ILE A 107 -0.37 9.36 10.77
CA ILE A 107 -1.63 10.12 10.85
C ILE A 107 -1.60 11.08 12.02
N GLY A 108 -2.46 12.12 12.00
CA GLY A 108 -2.66 13.02 13.12
C GLY A 108 -3.30 12.30 14.31
N GLY A 109 -3.12 12.85 15.51
CA GLY A 109 -3.65 12.26 16.73
C GLY A 109 -2.78 11.19 17.38
N VAL A 110 -1.69 10.81 16.74
CA VAL A 110 -0.68 9.88 17.27
C VAL A 110 0.58 10.69 17.62
N SER A 111 1.31 10.31 18.66
CA SER A 111 2.49 11.06 19.06
C SER A 111 3.58 11.03 17.98
N PHE A 112 4.34 12.13 17.87
CA PHE A 112 5.48 12.20 16.97
C PHE A 112 6.56 11.17 17.33
N GLY A 113 6.77 10.93 18.62
CA GLY A 113 7.79 9.96 19.06
C GLY A 113 7.54 8.55 18.55
N GLU A 114 6.28 8.10 18.61
CA GLU A 114 5.91 6.79 18.07
C GLU A 114 6.13 6.71 16.56
N GLN A 115 5.75 7.78 15.84
CA GLN A 115 5.92 7.85 14.39
C GLN A 115 7.39 7.97 14.00
N ASP A 116 8.18 8.77 14.74
CA ASP A 116 9.62 8.89 14.51
C ASP A 116 10.31 7.52 14.62
N ALA A 117 9.95 6.74 15.63
CA ALA A 117 10.50 5.40 15.81
C ALA A 117 10.18 4.48 14.61
N LYS A 118 8.97 4.59 14.04
CA LYS A 118 8.59 3.83 12.85
C LYS A 118 9.38 4.27 11.64
N LEU A 119 9.57 5.57 11.44
CA LEU A 119 10.26 6.14 10.27
C LEU A 119 11.76 5.85 10.26
N ILE A 120 12.38 5.69 11.43
CA ILE A 120 13.80 5.31 11.52
C ILE A 120 14.02 3.89 10.99
N ARG A 121 13.02 3.03 11.12
CA ARG A 121 13.07 1.68 10.55
C ARG A 121 13.01 1.77 9.03
N CYS A 122 13.49 0.73 8.36
CA CYS A 122 13.39 0.64 6.91
C CYS A 122 11.94 0.32 6.53
N VAL A 123 11.18 1.35 6.17
CA VAL A 123 9.75 1.26 5.82
C VAL A 123 9.60 0.99 4.33
N ASP A 124 8.90 -0.09 3.99
CA ASP A 124 8.60 -0.40 2.60
C ASP A 124 7.39 0.40 2.10
N VAL A 125 6.34 0.50 2.91
CA VAL A 125 5.10 1.21 2.56
C VAL A 125 4.81 2.25 3.62
N LEU A 126 4.70 3.50 3.20
CA LEU A 126 4.29 4.61 4.06
C LEU A 126 2.89 5.04 3.67
N ILE A 127 1.95 4.95 4.60
CA ILE A 127 0.58 5.39 4.43
C ILE A 127 0.38 6.61 5.32
N ALA A 128 -0.04 7.72 4.76
CA ALA A 128 -0.07 8.97 5.50
C ALA A 128 -1.24 9.86 5.13
N THR A 129 -1.64 10.71 6.07
CA THR A 129 -2.41 11.90 5.76
C THR A 129 -1.44 13.02 5.43
N ARG A 130 -1.85 13.93 4.55
CA ARG A 130 -0.97 14.96 3.99
C ARG A 130 -0.29 15.83 5.05
N GLY A 131 -1.06 16.37 5.99
CA GLY A 131 -0.52 17.29 7.00
C GLY A 131 0.56 16.66 7.86
N ARG A 132 0.31 15.44 8.35
CA ARG A 132 1.27 14.74 9.21
C ARG A 132 2.52 14.33 8.42
N LEU A 133 2.38 13.98 7.15
CA LEU A 133 3.51 13.68 6.28
C LEU A 133 4.42 14.90 6.14
N LEU A 134 3.86 16.08 5.87
CA LEU A 134 4.62 17.32 5.74
C LEU A 134 5.34 17.67 7.05
N ASP A 135 4.68 17.48 8.20
CA ASP A 135 5.29 17.71 9.51
C ASP A 135 6.55 16.87 9.70
N HIS A 136 6.52 15.59 9.36
CA HIS A 136 7.67 14.71 9.47
C HIS A 136 8.77 15.07 8.47
N ALA A 137 8.41 15.48 7.25
CA ALA A 137 9.39 15.92 6.25
C ALA A 137 10.13 17.18 6.72
N GLU A 138 9.41 18.16 7.29
CA GLU A 138 10.00 19.37 7.84
C GLU A 138 10.90 19.09 9.03
N ARG A 139 10.59 18.09 9.84
CA ARG A 139 11.40 17.67 10.99
C ARG A 139 12.63 16.85 10.58
N GLY A 140 12.83 16.58 9.30
CA GLY A 140 13.97 15.80 8.79
C GLY A 140 13.89 14.30 9.09
N ARG A 141 12.72 13.81 9.45
CA ARG A 141 12.51 12.38 9.76
C ARG A 141 12.18 11.54 8.54
N LEU A 142 11.89 12.18 7.42
CA LEU A 142 11.44 11.54 6.20
C LEU A 142 12.10 12.19 4.99
N LEU A 143 12.64 11.36 4.12
CA LEU A 143 13.22 11.76 2.85
C LEU A 143 12.33 11.28 1.72
N LEU A 144 11.86 12.19 0.91
CA LEU A 144 10.99 11.90 -0.22
C LEU A 144 11.69 12.14 -1.55
#